data_badd9c8d294052261fafe7d956712d16
#
_entry.id   badd9c8d294052261fafe7d956712d16
#
_cell.length_a   1.000
_cell.length_b   1.000
_cell.length_c   1.000
_cell.angle_alpha   90.00
_cell.angle_beta   90.00
_cell.angle_gamma   90.00
#
_symmetry.space_group_name_H-M   'P 1'
#
loop_
_entity.id
_entity.type
_entity.pdbx_description
1 polymer ?
#
loop_
_entity_poly.entity_id
_entity_poly.type
_entity_poly.pdbx_seq_one_letter_code
_entity_poly.pdbx_strand_id
1 'polypeptide(L)'
;MEKEHIYYKDSVEQWGLWEIEIPGPSTGNPFIEQTVKAVISGKNETKEIDGFYDGKGRYKVRFMPSFQGEYQFHVTSSFQKTAEGKFRVTEPSENNHGPV
;
A
#
# COMPACT_ATOMS: atom_id res chain seq x y z
N MET A 1 -9.93 20.76 -13.64
CA MET A 1 -9.69 20.22 -12.31
C MET A 1 -9.02 18.87 -12.38
N GLU A 2 -7.91 18.74 -11.74
CA GLU A 2 -7.19 17.49 -11.75
C GLU A 2 -7.73 16.53 -10.73
N LYS A 3 -7.87 15.29 -11.14
CA LYS A 3 -8.19 14.23 -10.21
C LYS A 3 -6.92 13.66 -9.64
N GLU A 4 -6.93 13.43 -8.34
CA GLU A 4 -5.83 12.74 -7.72
C GLU A 4 -5.89 11.27 -8.08
N HIS A 5 -4.76 10.72 -8.44
CA HIS A 5 -4.68 9.33 -8.83
C HIS A 5 -4.03 8.50 -7.74
N ILE A 6 -4.76 7.50 -7.32
CA ILE A 6 -4.24 6.51 -6.38
C ILE A 6 -4.10 5.22 -7.16
N TYR A 7 -2.88 4.70 -7.18
CA TYR A 7 -2.57 3.51 -7.96
C TYR A 7 -2.29 2.33 -7.06
N TYR A 8 -2.98 1.23 -7.31
CA TYR A 8 -2.68 -0.02 -6.64
C TYR A 8 -3.14 -1.17 -7.53
N LYS A 9 -2.60 -2.35 -7.27
CA LYS A 9 -3.01 -3.54 -8.00
C LYS A 9 -4.20 -4.17 -7.32
N ASP A 10 -5.17 -4.62 -8.12
CA ASP A 10 -6.35 -5.33 -7.61
C ASP A 10 -6.01 -6.73 -7.15
N SER A 11 -4.91 -7.27 -7.58
CA SER A 11 -4.50 -8.61 -7.19
C SER A 11 -2.98 -8.69 -7.15
N VAL A 12 -2.51 -9.61 -6.32
CA VAL A 12 -1.10 -9.88 -6.17
C VAL A 12 -0.95 -11.34 -5.77
N GLU A 13 0.17 -11.95 -6.11
CA GLU A 13 0.44 -13.30 -5.67
C GLU A 13 0.84 -13.32 -4.20
N GLN A 14 0.54 -14.41 -3.53
CA GLN A 14 1.07 -14.65 -2.19
C GLN A 14 2.58 -14.54 -2.26
N TRP A 15 3.18 -13.87 -1.28
CA TRP A 15 4.61 -13.58 -1.20
C TRP A 15 5.08 -12.55 -2.23
N GLY A 16 4.19 -12.09 -3.11
CA GLY A 16 4.51 -11.00 -4.01
C GLY A 16 4.44 -9.66 -3.32
N LEU A 17 4.86 -8.61 -3.99
CA LEU A 17 4.84 -7.26 -3.43
C LEU A 17 3.61 -6.51 -3.92
N TRP A 18 2.78 -6.09 -2.98
CA TRP A 18 1.67 -5.18 -3.26
C TRP A 18 2.08 -3.77 -2.83
N GLU A 19 1.77 -2.81 -3.66
CA GLU A 19 2.15 -1.44 -3.41
C GLU A 19 0.99 -0.51 -3.77
N ILE A 20 0.78 0.51 -2.94
CA ILE A 20 -0.17 1.57 -3.26
C ILE A 20 0.59 2.89 -3.29
N GLU A 21 0.27 3.71 -4.28
CA GLU A 21 0.89 5.02 -4.46
C GLU A 21 -0.17 6.10 -4.30
N ILE A 22 0.13 7.09 -3.48
CA ILE A 22 -0.80 8.16 -3.14
C ILE A 22 -0.12 9.50 -3.43
N PRO A 23 -0.81 10.42 -4.13
CA PRO A 23 -0.27 11.77 -4.30
C PRO A 23 -0.35 12.56 -3.01
N GLY A 24 0.61 13.41 -2.79
CA GLY A 24 0.63 14.26 -1.61
C GLY A 24 1.57 15.43 -1.76
N PRO A 25 1.76 16.21 -0.70
CA PRO A 25 2.59 17.41 -0.77
C PRO A 25 4.06 17.07 -0.96
N SER A 26 4.74 17.90 -1.73
CA SER A 26 6.17 17.76 -1.98
C SER A 26 6.97 18.96 -1.51
N THR A 27 6.30 19.91 -0.86
CA THR A 27 6.96 21.10 -0.33
C THR A 27 7.44 20.86 1.09
N GLY A 28 8.43 21.62 1.52
CA GLY A 28 9.00 21.46 2.84
C GLY A 28 9.88 20.22 2.90
N ASN A 29 9.78 19.49 3.97
CA ASN A 29 10.56 18.26 4.16
C ASN A 29 9.62 17.08 4.34
N PRO A 30 9.11 16.50 3.23
CA PRO A 30 8.12 15.43 3.32
C PRO A 30 8.61 14.17 4.05
N PHE A 31 9.92 13.96 4.09
CA PHE A 31 10.47 12.79 4.78
C PHE A 31 10.27 12.86 6.30
N ILE A 32 10.13 14.06 6.82
CA ILE A 32 9.99 14.28 8.25
C ILE A 32 8.61 14.81 8.61
N GLU A 33 8.09 15.72 7.81
CA GLU A 33 6.86 16.45 8.12
C GLU A 33 5.59 15.70 7.80
N GLN A 34 5.66 14.74 6.87
CA GLN A 34 4.46 14.04 6.43
C GLN A 34 4.55 12.57 6.75
N THR A 35 3.41 12.00 7.13
CA THR A 35 3.33 10.57 7.42
C THR A 35 2.17 9.95 6.67
N VAL A 36 2.33 8.71 6.29
CA VAL A 36 1.30 7.89 5.67
C VAL A 36 1.29 6.56 6.39
N LYS A 37 0.10 6.08 6.70
CA LYS A 37 -0.05 4.80 7.39
C LYS A 37 -1.17 4.01 6.74
N ALA A 38 -0.96 2.71 6.60
CA ALA A 38 -1.96 1.81 6.05
C ALA A 38 -2.27 0.71 7.04
N VAL A 39 -3.55 0.40 7.17
CA VAL A 39 -3.99 -0.80 7.87
C VAL A 39 -4.50 -1.76 6.80
N ILE A 40 -3.88 -2.92 6.71
CA ILE A 40 -4.21 -3.93 5.71
C ILE A 40 -4.65 -5.17 6.43
N SER A 41 -5.89 -5.59 6.19
CA SER A 41 -6.46 -6.71 6.91
C SER A 41 -7.02 -7.75 5.96
N GLY A 42 -6.73 -9.00 6.26
CA GLY A 42 -7.28 -10.15 5.58
C GLY A 42 -7.90 -11.08 6.60
N LYS A 43 -8.24 -12.27 6.15
CA LYS A 43 -8.86 -13.25 7.02
C LYS A 43 -7.95 -13.72 8.14
N ASN A 44 -6.66 -13.80 7.85
CA ASN A 44 -5.69 -14.44 8.74
C ASN A 44 -4.64 -13.49 9.27
N GLU A 45 -4.63 -12.25 8.85
CA GLU A 45 -3.65 -11.30 9.37
C GLU A 45 -4.15 -9.87 9.20
N THR A 46 -3.67 -9.02 10.09
CA THR A 46 -3.89 -7.58 10.01
C THR A 46 -2.55 -6.93 10.28
N LYS A 47 -2.15 -6.01 9.39
CA LYS A 47 -0.89 -5.33 9.49
C LYS A 47 -1.08 -3.83 9.44
N GLU A 48 -0.31 -3.12 10.25
CA GLU A 48 -0.23 -1.67 10.18
C GLU A 48 1.15 -1.32 9.64
N ILE A 49 1.18 -0.57 8.55
CA ILE A 49 2.41 -0.34 7.81
C ILE A 49 2.56 1.15 7.57
N ASP A 50 3.75 1.66 7.81
CA ASP A 50 4.07 3.04 7.51
C ASP A 50 4.49 3.17 6.06
N GLY A 51 3.98 4.20 5.41
CA GLY A 51 4.41 4.53 4.07
C GLY A 51 5.64 5.42 4.08
N PHE A 52 6.09 5.77 2.91
CA PHE A 52 7.27 6.61 2.76
C PHE A 52 7.11 7.53 1.55
N TYR A 53 7.86 8.62 1.56
CA TYR A 53 7.88 9.56 0.46
C TYR A 53 8.83 9.06 -0.61
N ASP A 54 8.34 8.96 -1.85
CA ASP A 54 9.13 8.44 -2.96
C ASP A 54 9.62 9.53 -3.90
N GLY A 55 9.35 10.79 -3.57
CA GLY A 55 9.74 11.90 -4.42
C GLY A 55 8.61 12.37 -5.32
N LYS A 56 8.73 13.59 -5.82
CA LYS A 56 7.79 14.16 -6.79
C LYS A 56 6.34 14.17 -6.31
N GLY A 57 6.14 14.31 -5.01
CA GLY A 57 4.79 14.34 -4.45
C GLY A 57 4.11 12.99 -4.40
N ARG A 58 4.86 11.92 -4.33
CA ARG A 58 4.31 10.57 -4.27
C ARG A 58 4.71 9.88 -2.99
N TYR A 59 3.73 9.24 -2.37
CA TYR A 59 3.93 8.45 -1.16
C TYR A 59 3.51 7.03 -1.44
N LYS A 60 4.26 6.07 -0.93
CA LYS A 60 4.03 4.65 -1.20
C LYS A 60 3.95 3.84 0.07
N VAL A 61 3.11 2.82 0.04
CA VAL A 61 3.02 1.80 1.07
C VAL A 61 3.24 0.45 0.39
N ARG A 62 4.11 -0.37 0.96
CA ARG A 62 4.42 -1.69 0.41
C ARG A 62 4.06 -2.76 1.40
N PHE A 63 3.52 -3.85 0.88
CA PHE A 63 3.05 -4.97 1.70
C PHE A 63 3.27 -6.28 0.96
N MET A 64 3.74 -7.28 1.68
CA MET A 64 3.89 -8.63 1.14
C MET A 64 2.90 -9.54 1.87
N PRO A 65 1.81 -9.93 1.21
CA PRO A 65 0.82 -10.77 1.87
C PRO A 65 1.32 -12.18 2.08
N SER A 66 1.00 -12.75 3.23
CA SER A 66 1.41 -14.10 3.61
C SER A 66 0.32 -15.13 3.41
N PHE A 67 -0.90 -14.71 3.13
CA PHE A 67 -2.04 -15.60 3.00
C PHE A 67 -2.80 -15.28 1.73
N GLN A 68 -3.44 -16.29 1.15
CA GLN A 68 -4.30 -16.09 0.00
C GLN A 68 -5.67 -15.60 0.45
N GLY A 69 -6.41 -15.00 -0.47
CA GLY A 69 -7.75 -14.54 -0.21
C GLY A 69 -7.89 -13.04 -0.40
N GLU A 70 -9.00 -12.51 0.08
CA GLU A 70 -9.28 -11.10 -0.08
C GLU A 70 -8.72 -10.31 1.10
N TYR A 71 -8.08 -9.19 0.77
CA TYR A 71 -7.59 -8.25 1.76
C TYR A 71 -8.27 -6.91 1.55
N GLN A 72 -8.42 -6.17 2.65
CA GLN A 72 -8.92 -4.81 2.61
C GLN A 72 -7.82 -3.88 3.11
N PHE A 73 -7.80 -2.67 2.58
CA PHE A 73 -6.83 -1.70 3.06
C PHE A 73 -7.50 -0.37 3.35
N HIS A 74 -6.93 0.33 4.30
CA HIS A 74 -7.36 1.68 4.63
C HIS A 74 -6.08 2.49 4.88
N VAL A 75 -5.88 3.52 4.07
CA VAL A 75 -4.68 4.35 4.14
C VAL A 75 -5.07 5.73 4.64
N THR A 76 -4.32 6.22 5.60
CA THR A 76 -4.50 7.58 6.12
C THR A 76 -3.18 8.33 6.03
N SER A 77 -3.25 9.64 6.07
CA SER A 77 -2.06 10.46 5.98
C SER A 77 -2.20 11.71 6.84
N SER A 78 -1.08 12.33 7.15
CA SER A 78 -1.07 13.57 7.88
C SER A 78 -1.57 14.75 7.06
N PHE A 79 -1.61 14.60 5.75
CA PHE A 79 -2.09 15.65 4.86
C PHE A 79 -3.54 15.42 4.40
N GLN A 80 -4.31 14.71 5.20
CA GLN A 80 -5.75 14.51 5.01
C GLN A 80 -6.15 13.77 3.75
N LYS A 81 -5.24 12.99 3.19
CA LYS A 81 -5.57 12.07 2.11
C LYS A 81 -5.89 10.72 2.70
N THR A 82 -6.92 10.08 2.18
CA THR A 82 -7.27 8.73 2.59
C THR A 82 -7.56 7.90 1.35
N ALA A 83 -7.36 6.60 1.49
CA ALA A 83 -7.69 5.66 0.43
C ALA A 83 -8.15 4.37 1.09
N GLU A 84 -9.10 3.70 0.48
CA GLU A 84 -9.53 2.40 0.96
C GLU A 84 -10.00 1.57 -0.21
N GLY A 85 -9.91 0.26 -0.06
CA GLY A 85 -10.30 -0.65 -1.11
C GLY A 85 -9.95 -2.07 -0.73
N LYS A 86 -9.89 -2.91 -1.76
CA LYS A 86 -9.62 -4.33 -1.60
C LYS A 86 -8.67 -4.80 -2.67
N PHE A 87 -7.94 -5.86 -2.35
CA PHE A 87 -7.18 -6.58 -3.36
C PHE A 87 -7.24 -8.06 -3.03
N ARG A 88 -6.96 -8.87 -4.04
CA ARG A 88 -6.99 -10.32 -3.88
C ARG A 88 -5.59 -10.88 -3.95
N VAL A 89 -5.31 -11.84 -3.07
CA VAL A 89 -4.05 -12.55 -3.05
C VAL A 89 -4.27 -13.92 -3.64
N THR A 90 -3.56 -14.22 -4.71
CA THR A 90 -3.69 -15.49 -5.45
C THR A 90 -2.56 -16.43 -5.08
N GLU A 91 -2.64 -17.65 -5.62
CA GLU A 91 -1.57 -18.62 -5.45
C GLU A 91 -0.26 -18.07 -6.00
N PRO A 92 0.86 -18.35 -5.34
CA PRO A 92 2.15 -17.93 -5.88
C PRO A 92 2.47 -18.70 -7.16
N SER A 93 3.14 -18.04 -8.08
CA SER A 93 3.61 -18.69 -9.29
C SER A 93 4.77 -19.62 -8.94
N GLU A 94 5.18 -20.44 -9.91
CA GLU A 94 6.28 -21.39 -9.70
C GLU A 94 7.56 -20.72 -9.26
N ASN A 95 7.77 -19.47 -9.65
CA ASN A 95 8.98 -18.75 -9.34
C ASN A 95 8.90 -17.93 -8.07
N ASN A 96 7.77 -17.97 -7.39
CA ASN A 96 7.55 -17.18 -6.18
C ASN A 96 7.36 -18.12 -5.00
N HIS A 97 8.43 -18.41 -4.30
CA HIS A 97 8.43 -19.40 -3.23
C HIS A 97 8.34 -18.80 -1.84
N GLY A 98 8.10 -17.50 -1.77
CA GLY A 98 8.03 -16.83 -0.50
C GLY A 98 9.38 -16.44 0.04
N PRO A 99 9.40 -15.83 1.24
CA PRO A 99 10.66 -15.49 1.88
C PRO A 99 11.36 -16.75 2.36
N VAL A 100 12.64 -16.75 2.23
CA VAL A 100 13.46 -17.90 2.61
C VAL A 100 14.31 -17.53 3.80
#